data_75081e0cb2a50c8ff3447f3267695da1
#
_entry.id   75081e0cb2a50c8ff3447f3267695da1
#
_cell.length_a   1.000
_cell.length_b   1.000
_cell.length_c   1.000
_cell.angle_alpha   90.00
_cell.angle_beta   90.00
_cell.angle_gamma   90.00
#
_symmetry.space_group_name_H-M   'P 1'
#
loop_
_entity.id
_entity.type
_entity.pdbx_description
1 polymer ?
#
loop_
_entity_poly.entity_id
_entity_poly.type
_entity_poly.pdbx_seq_one_letter_code
_entity_poly.pdbx_strand_id
1 'polypeptide(L)'
;RNEKAQKDVLLRANQVLESNKILNIEKTLERWFKNNTSSAELNKIDKVRNWLKNTSPKGYGEAYRLFALSDKVFINNLYQLKLPVLYLTGNEDPNSTPLMSKQISQETPNGSSKSVKGEAHMMSYIAANKVNPIIEQFFTDITNNTE
;
A
#
# COMPACT_ATOMS: atom_id res chain seq x y z
N ARG A 1 7.75 10.04 1.17
CA ARG A 1 7.20 10.87 0.07
C ARG A 1 7.93 12.20 -0.01
N ASN A 2 8.05 12.80 -1.20
CA ASN A 2 8.50 14.18 -1.33
C ASN A 2 7.35 15.16 -0.95
N GLU A 3 7.70 16.43 -0.71
CA GLU A 3 6.74 17.43 -0.25
C GLU A 3 5.59 17.68 -1.22
N LYS A 4 5.85 17.63 -2.54
CA LYS A 4 4.82 17.79 -3.56
C LYS A 4 3.78 16.68 -3.46
N ALA A 5 4.23 15.42 -3.42
CA ALA A 5 3.34 14.27 -3.30
C ALA A 5 2.56 14.28 -1.97
N GLN A 6 3.14 14.76 -0.88
CA GLN A 6 2.45 14.94 0.39
C GLN A 6 1.33 15.99 0.28
N LYS A 7 1.63 17.15 -0.31
CA LYS A 7 0.64 18.21 -0.54
C LYS A 7 -0.52 17.73 -1.42
N ASP A 8 -0.23 16.97 -2.47
CA ASP A 8 -1.25 16.42 -3.37
C ASP A 8 -2.17 15.42 -2.67
N VAL A 9 -1.63 14.64 -1.72
CA VAL A 9 -2.45 13.71 -0.91
C VAL A 9 -3.32 14.47 0.09
N LEU A 10 -2.76 15.49 0.77
CA LEU A 10 -3.51 16.35 1.68
C LEU A 10 -4.65 17.10 0.98
N LEU A 11 -4.37 17.65 -0.21
CA LEU A 11 -5.40 18.32 -1.00
C LEU A 11 -6.57 17.39 -1.31
N ARG A 12 -6.29 16.16 -1.73
CA ARG A 12 -7.35 15.15 -1.97
C ARG A 12 -8.13 14.79 -0.72
N ALA A 13 -7.45 14.65 0.43
CA ALA A 13 -8.11 14.40 1.70
C ALA A 13 -9.08 15.53 2.07
N ASN A 14 -8.63 16.79 1.96
CA ASN A 14 -9.44 17.96 2.24
C ASN A 14 -10.65 18.06 1.30
N GLN A 15 -10.47 17.81 0.01
CA GLN A 15 -11.57 17.79 -0.96
C GLN A 15 -12.66 16.77 -0.61
N VAL A 16 -12.27 15.58 -0.10
CA VAL A 16 -13.24 14.57 0.37
C VAL A 16 -13.99 15.07 1.60
N LEU A 17 -13.27 15.66 2.56
CA LEU A 17 -13.87 16.19 3.81
C LEU A 17 -14.83 17.35 3.54
N GLU A 18 -14.45 18.28 2.67
CA GLU A 18 -15.25 19.46 2.31
C GLU A 18 -16.49 19.08 1.49
N SER A 19 -16.34 18.19 0.51
CA SER A 19 -17.44 17.75 -0.35
C SER A 19 -18.35 16.71 0.29
N ASN A 20 -17.90 16.07 1.38
CA ASN A 20 -18.53 14.89 2.00
C ASN A 20 -18.80 13.76 0.98
N LYS A 21 -17.91 13.61 0.01
CA LYS A 21 -17.98 12.57 -1.05
C LYS A 21 -16.61 12.02 -1.35
N ILE A 22 -16.50 10.70 -1.60
CA ILE A 22 -15.29 10.11 -2.13
C ILE A 22 -15.23 10.40 -3.63
N LEU A 23 -14.28 11.24 -4.01
CA LEU A 23 -14.12 11.72 -5.38
C LEU A 23 -13.20 10.80 -6.18
N ASN A 24 -13.39 10.79 -7.51
CA ASN A 24 -12.48 10.12 -8.45
C ASN A 24 -12.24 8.63 -8.18
N ILE A 25 -13.29 7.89 -7.79
CA ILE A 25 -13.21 6.46 -7.48
C ILE A 25 -12.58 5.70 -8.66
N GLU A 26 -13.01 5.92 -9.90
CA GLU A 26 -12.50 5.21 -11.07
C GLU A 26 -10.99 5.45 -11.29
N LYS A 27 -10.52 6.69 -11.19
CA LYS A 27 -9.08 7.02 -11.26
C LYS A 27 -8.28 6.37 -10.13
N THR A 28 -8.90 6.18 -8.97
CA THR A 28 -8.27 5.48 -7.85
C THR A 28 -8.15 3.99 -8.15
N LEU A 29 -9.19 3.38 -8.68
CA LEU A 29 -9.19 1.96 -9.08
C LEU A 29 -8.19 1.69 -10.21
N GLU A 30 -8.14 2.53 -11.25
CA GLU A 30 -7.14 2.45 -12.32
C GLU A 30 -5.72 2.45 -11.76
N ARG A 31 -5.43 3.33 -10.80
CA ARG A 31 -4.11 3.41 -10.17
C ARG A 31 -3.79 2.22 -9.27
N TRP A 32 -4.80 1.67 -8.58
CA TRP A 32 -4.62 0.57 -7.63
C TRP A 32 -4.50 -0.79 -8.30
N PHE A 33 -5.19 -0.99 -9.41
CA PHE A 33 -5.29 -2.29 -10.08
C PHE A 33 -4.56 -2.35 -11.42
N LYS A 34 -4.27 -1.21 -12.05
CA LYS A 34 -3.58 -1.13 -13.35
C LYS A 34 -4.09 -2.17 -14.38
N ASN A 35 -3.25 -3.15 -14.70
CA ASN A 35 -3.41 -4.07 -15.84
C ASN A 35 -4.31 -5.29 -15.55
N ASN A 36 -5.08 -5.28 -14.49
CA ASN A 36 -5.96 -6.40 -14.11
C ASN A 36 -7.23 -6.38 -14.98
N THR A 37 -7.35 -7.32 -15.92
CA THR A 37 -8.40 -7.34 -16.94
C THR A 37 -9.15 -8.65 -17.08
N SER A 38 -8.77 -9.72 -16.35
CA SER A 38 -9.54 -10.96 -16.35
C SER A 38 -10.91 -10.79 -15.69
N SER A 39 -11.89 -11.61 -16.08
CA SER A 39 -13.24 -11.54 -15.50
C SER A 39 -13.26 -11.67 -13.97
N ALA A 40 -12.38 -12.53 -13.42
CA ALA A 40 -12.25 -12.70 -11.97
C ALA A 40 -11.69 -11.46 -11.30
N GLU A 41 -10.73 -10.78 -11.92
CA GLU A 41 -10.15 -9.53 -11.45
C GLU A 41 -11.14 -8.38 -11.53
N LEU A 42 -11.89 -8.27 -12.61
CA LEU A 42 -12.95 -7.26 -12.76
C LEU A 42 -14.01 -7.38 -11.67
N ASN A 43 -14.43 -8.60 -11.31
CA ASN A 43 -15.35 -8.83 -10.20
C ASN A 43 -14.78 -8.35 -8.85
N LYS A 44 -13.48 -8.52 -8.62
CA LYS A 44 -12.80 -8.01 -7.40
C LYS A 44 -12.73 -6.48 -7.41
N ILE A 45 -12.45 -5.87 -8.56
CA ILE A 45 -12.44 -4.41 -8.74
C ILE A 45 -13.82 -3.84 -8.46
N ASP A 46 -14.89 -4.46 -8.95
CA ASP A 46 -16.26 -4.04 -8.69
C ASP A 46 -16.63 -4.09 -7.20
N LYS A 47 -16.15 -5.10 -6.47
CA LYS A 47 -16.33 -5.15 -5.01
C LYS A 47 -15.65 -3.96 -4.33
N VAL A 48 -14.41 -3.64 -4.70
CA VAL A 48 -13.69 -2.49 -4.12
C VAL A 48 -14.37 -1.17 -4.50
N ARG A 49 -14.87 -1.05 -5.73
CA ARG A 49 -15.70 0.09 -6.16
C ARG A 49 -16.92 0.28 -5.26
N ASN A 50 -17.63 -0.80 -4.97
CA ASN A 50 -18.79 -0.78 -4.08
C ASN A 50 -18.41 -0.43 -2.64
N TRP A 51 -17.29 -0.94 -2.12
CA TRP A 51 -16.79 -0.54 -0.80
C TRP A 51 -16.49 0.95 -0.75
N LEU A 52 -15.79 1.52 -1.73
CA LEU A 52 -15.51 2.94 -1.78
C LEU A 52 -16.79 3.79 -1.85
N LYS A 53 -17.77 3.38 -2.65
CA LYS A 53 -19.06 4.07 -2.75
C LYS A 53 -19.86 4.09 -1.44
N ASN A 54 -19.72 3.05 -0.61
CA ASN A 54 -20.44 2.88 0.66
C ASN A 54 -19.62 3.22 1.90
N THR A 55 -18.36 3.61 1.74
CA THR A 55 -17.50 4.04 2.85
C THR A 55 -17.89 5.45 3.31
N SER A 56 -17.80 5.70 4.63
CA SER A 56 -17.97 7.05 5.18
C SER A 56 -16.96 8.02 4.57
N PRO A 57 -17.40 9.08 3.88
CA PRO A 57 -16.48 10.07 3.32
C PRO A 57 -15.61 10.73 4.39
N LYS A 58 -16.19 11.03 5.55
CA LYS A 58 -15.45 11.59 6.69
C LYS A 58 -14.33 10.63 7.14
N GLY A 59 -14.66 9.36 7.39
CA GLY A 59 -13.67 8.35 7.81
C GLY A 59 -12.57 8.15 6.77
N TYR A 60 -12.94 8.09 5.49
CA TYR A 60 -11.99 7.97 4.39
C TYR A 60 -11.06 9.20 4.29
N GLY A 61 -11.62 10.41 4.37
CA GLY A 61 -10.86 11.66 4.31
C GLY A 61 -9.88 11.81 5.47
N GLU A 62 -10.30 11.49 6.71
CA GLU A 62 -9.43 11.54 7.88
C GLU A 62 -8.31 10.47 7.82
N ALA A 63 -8.63 9.24 7.41
CA ALA A 63 -7.61 8.21 7.20
C ALA A 63 -6.58 8.63 6.13
N TYR A 64 -7.05 9.26 5.05
CA TYR A 64 -6.19 9.74 3.98
C TYR A 64 -5.31 10.92 4.43
N ARG A 65 -5.84 11.79 5.29
CA ARG A 65 -5.10 12.89 5.93
C ARG A 65 -4.02 12.36 6.86
N LEU A 66 -4.36 11.39 7.73
CA LEU A 66 -3.40 10.72 8.60
C LEU A 66 -2.27 10.08 7.79
N PHE A 67 -2.61 9.35 6.73
CA PHE A 67 -1.67 8.73 5.81
C PHE A 67 -0.70 9.76 5.19
N ALA A 68 -1.19 10.95 4.83
CA ALA A 68 -0.33 12.01 4.28
C ALA A 68 0.63 12.59 5.33
N LEU A 69 0.19 12.72 6.59
CA LEU A 69 0.96 13.37 7.66
C LEU A 69 1.96 12.43 8.32
N SER A 70 1.74 11.12 8.26
CA SER A 70 2.55 10.12 8.98
C SER A 70 3.89 9.78 8.31
N ASP A 71 4.14 10.21 7.09
CA ASP A 71 5.32 9.84 6.30
C ASP A 71 6.68 10.03 7.00
N LYS A 72 6.77 11.01 7.90
CA LYS A 72 8.03 11.35 8.59
C LYS A 72 8.02 11.02 10.09
N VAL A 73 6.90 10.51 10.62
CA VAL A 73 6.74 10.37 12.08
C VAL A 73 7.71 9.34 12.66
N PHE A 74 7.89 8.21 11.98
CA PHE A 74 8.69 7.10 12.49
C PHE A 74 9.95 6.81 11.67
N ILE A 75 10.21 7.53 10.58
CA ILE A 75 11.31 7.23 9.67
C ILE A 75 12.67 7.22 10.40
N ASN A 76 12.86 8.14 11.32
CA ASN A 76 14.09 8.23 12.09
C ASN A 76 14.17 7.22 13.25
N ASN A 77 13.16 6.37 13.44
CA ASN A 77 13.08 5.39 14.52
C ASN A 77 13.10 3.95 14.00
N LEU A 78 13.21 3.73 12.70
CA LEU A 78 13.22 2.40 12.08
C LEU A 78 14.38 1.54 12.60
N TYR A 79 15.51 2.13 12.97
CA TYR A 79 16.66 1.46 13.57
C TYR A 79 16.34 0.77 14.90
N GLN A 80 15.22 1.11 15.55
CA GLN A 80 14.74 0.49 16.79
C GLN A 80 14.00 -0.83 16.55
N LEU A 81 13.56 -1.10 15.32
CA LEU A 81 12.87 -2.33 14.95
C LEU A 81 13.87 -3.49 14.87
N LYS A 82 13.97 -4.27 15.94
CA LYS A 82 14.90 -5.42 16.01
C LYS A 82 14.29 -6.72 15.49
N LEU A 83 12.98 -6.75 15.28
CA LEU A 83 12.30 -7.89 14.68
C LEU A 83 12.61 -7.97 13.17
N PRO A 84 12.58 -9.19 12.57
CA PRO A 84 12.59 -9.33 11.12
C PRO A 84 11.39 -8.60 10.49
N VAL A 85 11.63 -7.82 9.44
CA VAL A 85 10.60 -7.06 8.74
C VAL A 85 10.69 -7.28 7.23
N LEU A 86 9.58 -7.66 6.62
CA LEU A 86 9.45 -7.74 5.16
C LEU A 86 8.64 -6.56 4.62
N TYR A 87 9.26 -5.73 3.80
CA TYR A 87 8.60 -4.68 3.02
C TYR A 87 8.24 -5.22 1.63
N LEU A 88 6.97 -5.58 1.45
CA LEU A 88 6.48 -6.22 0.23
C LEU A 88 5.59 -5.26 -0.56
N THR A 89 5.85 -5.11 -1.87
CA THR A 89 5.08 -4.23 -2.75
C THR A 89 4.91 -4.83 -4.15
N GLY A 90 3.93 -4.36 -4.89
CA GLY A 90 3.85 -4.62 -6.33
C GLY A 90 4.92 -3.83 -7.09
N ASN A 91 5.55 -4.44 -8.10
CA ASN A 91 6.60 -3.73 -8.86
C ASN A 91 6.05 -2.58 -9.70
N GLU A 92 4.74 -2.53 -9.90
CA GLU A 92 4.02 -1.47 -10.63
C GLU A 92 3.17 -0.57 -9.71
N ASP A 93 3.36 -0.67 -8.40
CA ASP A 93 2.65 0.19 -7.44
C ASP A 93 3.15 1.64 -7.54
N PRO A 94 2.31 2.60 -7.95
CA PRO A 94 2.70 4.00 -8.04
C PRO A 94 2.61 4.74 -6.70
N ASN A 95 1.99 4.13 -5.67
CA ASN A 95 1.81 4.76 -4.36
C ASN A 95 2.92 4.37 -3.38
N SER A 96 3.26 3.06 -3.35
CA SER A 96 4.30 2.48 -2.50
C SER A 96 5.27 1.74 -3.41
N THR A 97 6.22 2.48 -3.97
CA THR A 97 7.11 1.96 -5.01
C THR A 97 8.14 0.97 -4.46
N PRO A 98 8.67 0.04 -5.28
CA PRO A 98 9.78 -0.83 -4.87
C PRO A 98 10.99 -0.08 -4.31
N LEU A 99 11.27 1.11 -4.87
CA LEU A 99 12.34 1.97 -4.37
C LEU A 99 12.09 2.42 -2.92
N MET A 100 10.85 2.83 -2.60
CA MET A 100 10.49 3.20 -1.22
C MET A 100 10.64 2.02 -0.28
N SER A 101 10.14 0.83 -0.65
CA SER A 101 10.29 -0.39 0.15
C SER A 101 11.76 -0.75 0.38
N LYS A 102 12.61 -0.61 -0.64
CA LYS A 102 14.05 -0.83 -0.53
C LYS A 102 14.71 0.18 0.40
N GLN A 103 14.39 1.46 0.29
CA GLN A 103 14.94 2.50 1.17
C GLN A 103 14.57 2.27 2.62
N ILE A 104 13.30 1.98 2.91
CA ILE A 104 12.84 1.70 4.29
C ILE A 104 13.50 0.42 4.84
N SER A 105 13.66 -0.61 4.03
CA SER A 105 14.33 -1.84 4.47
C SER A 105 15.80 -1.63 4.82
N GLN A 106 16.48 -0.70 4.17
CA GLN A 106 17.87 -0.36 4.48
C GLN A 106 18.03 0.39 5.82
N GLU A 107 16.99 1.13 6.24
CA GLU A 107 16.96 1.84 7.53
C GLU A 107 16.51 0.93 8.70
N THR A 108 16.07 -0.30 8.40
CA THR A 108 15.58 -1.27 9.40
C THR A 108 16.62 -2.36 9.58
N PRO A 109 17.17 -2.59 10.80
CA PRO A 109 18.29 -3.51 11.02
C PRO A 109 18.12 -4.93 10.45
N ASN A 110 16.91 -5.50 10.62
CA ASN A 110 16.54 -6.81 10.08
C ASN A 110 15.46 -6.66 8.98
N GLY A 111 15.56 -5.58 8.21
CA GLY A 111 14.63 -5.26 7.13
C GLY A 111 15.02 -5.94 5.82
N SER A 112 14.04 -6.52 5.15
CA SER A 112 14.16 -7.03 3.78
C SER A 112 13.09 -6.42 2.89
N SER A 113 13.35 -6.34 1.58
CA SER A 113 12.36 -5.85 0.63
C SER A 113 12.21 -6.82 -0.54
N LYS A 114 10.97 -7.08 -0.94
CA LYS A 114 10.62 -7.85 -2.14
C LYS A 114 9.54 -7.12 -2.93
N SER A 115 9.50 -7.37 -4.24
CA SER A 115 8.43 -6.87 -5.10
C SER A 115 7.79 -8.00 -5.89
N VAL A 116 6.47 -7.91 -6.09
CA VAL A 116 5.68 -8.89 -6.85
C VAL A 116 5.56 -8.41 -8.29
N LYS A 117 6.15 -9.18 -9.21
CA LYS A 117 6.21 -8.83 -10.64
C LYS A 117 4.81 -8.76 -11.26
N GLY A 118 4.54 -7.69 -12.01
CA GLY A 118 3.30 -7.44 -12.73
C GLY A 118 2.16 -6.93 -11.85
N GLU A 119 2.38 -6.75 -10.55
CA GLU A 119 1.32 -6.36 -9.62
C GLU A 119 1.43 -4.88 -9.23
N ALA A 120 0.26 -4.29 -8.93
CA ALA A 120 0.11 -2.92 -8.47
C ALA A 120 -0.27 -2.85 -6.98
N HIS A 121 -0.93 -1.78 -6.56
CA HIS A 121 -1.20 -1.47 -5.15
C HIS A 121 -2.06 -2.52 -4.43
N MET A 122 -3.04 -3.12 -5.12
CA MET A 122 -3.98 -4.08 -4.52
C MET A 122 -3.52 -5.55 -4.68
N MET A 123 -2.21 -5.79 -4.81
CA MET A 123 -1.65 -7.12 -5.03
C MET A 123 -2.07 -8.17 -3.99
N SER A 124 -2.13 -7.81 -2.71
CA SER A 124 -2.53 -8.72 -1.64
C SER A 124 -3.97 -9.22 -1.78
N TYR A 125 -4.84 -8.41 -2.38
CA TYR A 125 -6.23 -8.75 -2.62
C TYR A 125 -6.44 -9.50 -3.95
N ILE A 126 -5.71 -9.10 -5.00
CA ILE A 126 -5.97 -9.61 -6.35
C ILE A 126 -5.07 -10.78 -6.73
N ALA A 127 -3.84 -10.82 -6.23
CA ALA A 127 -2.80 -11.78 -6.56
C ALA A 127 -2.29 -12.57 -5.33
N ALA A 128 -3.22 -13.01 -4.47
CA ALA A 128 -2.88 -13.74 -3.25
C ALA A 128 -2.02 -15.00 -3.52
N ASN A 129 -2.22 -15.66 -4.65
CA ASN A 129 -1.42 -16.79 -5.10
C ASN A 129 0.06 -16.46 -5.35
N LYS A 130 0.40 -15.20 -5.64
CA LYS A 130 1.78 -14.70 -5.77
C LYS A 130 2.32 -14.14 -4.45
N VAL A 131 1.45 -13.53 -3.65
CA VAL A 131 1.82 -12.85 -2.39
C VAL A 131 2.01 -13.85 -1.26
N ASN A 132 1.07 -14.79 -1.07
CA ASN A 132 1.10 -15.71 0.06
C ASN A 132 2.38 -16.56 0.14
N PRO A 133 2.90 -17.16 -0.96
CA PRO A 133 4.15 -17.92 -0.90
C PRO A 133 5.36 -17.09 -0.44
N ILE A 134 5.37 -15.78 -0.76
CA ILE A 134 6.45 -14.88 -0.33
C ILE A 134 6.38 -14.65 1.19
N ILE A 135 5.16 -14.49 1.71
CA ILE A 135 4.92 -14.30 3.15
C ILE A 135 5.23 -15.60 3.91
N GLU A 136 4.76 -16.73 3.41
CA GLU A 136 5.04 -18.06 4.00
C GLU A 136 6.54 -18.34 4.07
N GLN A 137 7.27 -18.08 2.98
CA GLN A 137 8.72 -18.24 2.95
C GLN A 137 9.41 -17.33 3.97
N PHE A 138 8.98 -16.07 4.09
CA PHE A 138 9.52 -15.14 5.07
C PHE A 138 9.38 -15.67 6.50
N PHE A 139 8.23 -16.20 6.87
CA PHE A 139 8.03 -16.79 8.20
C PHE A 139 8.84 -18.07 8.40
N THR A 140 8.92 -18.92 7.38
CA THR A 140 9.75 -20.15 7.43
C THR A 140 11.22 -19.81 7.65
N ASP A 141 11.76 -18.82 6.94
CA ASP A 141 13.15 -18.39 7.07
C ASP A 141 13.46 -17.88 8.48
N ILE A 142 12.51 -17.15 9.11
CA ILE A 142 12.65 -16.67 10.49
C ILE A 142 12.70 -17.85 11.48
N THR A 143 11.77 -18.79 11.34
CA THR A 143 11.67 -19.94 12.27
C THR A 143 12.94 -20.80 12.23
N ASN A 144 13.46 -21.06 11.03
CA ASN A 144 14.67 -21.86 10.85
C ASN A 144 15.96 -21.19 11.35
N ASN A 145 15.98 -19.85 11.45
CA ASN A 145 17.14 -19.10 11.96
C ASN A 145 17.09 -18.86 13.48
N THR A 146 16.06 -19.36 14.15
CA THR A 146 15.90 -19.26 15.62
C THR A 146 16.23 -20.56 16.36
N GLU A 147 16.52 -21.62 15.63
CA GLU A 147 17.07 -22.88 16.15
C GLU A 147 18.61 -22.87 16.06
#